data_398213d926840b7548c61f5d0ce66cf7
#
_entry.id   398213d926840b7548c61f5d0ce66cf7
#
_cell.length_a   1.000
_cell.length_b   1.000
_cell.length_c   1.000
_cell.angle_alpha   90.00
_cell.angle_beta   90.00
_cell.angle_gamma   90.00
#
_symmetry.space_group_name_H-M   'P 1'
#
loop_
_entity.id
_entity.type
_entity.pdbx_description
1 polymer ?
#
loop_
_entity_poly.entity_id
_entity_poly.type
_entity_poly.pdbx_seq_one_letter_code
_entity_poly.pdbx_strand_id
1 'polypeptide(L)'
;MTGPRDGGGVVITGIGSCLPAAVVTNEEVSRNLDTDHAWIHSRTGIASRRRVASGIETGDLAVTAGAAALKSAGRDGCDLVLLATTTPDRRCPATAPRVAAELGLRVPAFDLAAVCSGFVYGLSVATSMISAGSCDSVLLIGADVYSSIVDPDDRVTAPLFGDGAGAVLLERGRPDGPGAVLRTELGSDGSGDGLITIPKDGAYLTMDGPEVYKRAVTTMAESARSVAGRVGWDLADIDAFIGHQANIRILKAVAKRLGLPPERVISNIENVGNTAAASIPLALADAAAAGRIKEGDKLLLTAFGGGLTWGSSAVVWTGAEPVHDVRG
;
A
#
# COMPACT_ATOMS: atom_id res chain seq x y z
N MET A 1 -10.12 -0.69 34.74
CA MET A 1 -10.66 0.12 33.64
C MET A 1 -9.98 1.48 33.72
N THR A 2 -8.97 1.72 32.92
CA THR A 2 -8.36 3.06 32.79
C THR A 2 -9.30 3.88 31.91
N GLY A 3 -9.74 5.05 32.43
CA GLY A 3 -10.59 5.98 31.69
C GLY A 3 -9.95 6.44 30.37
N PRO A 4 -10.68 7.14 29.48
CA PRO A 4 -10.15 7.63 28.22
C PRO A 4 -8.90 8.47 28.53
N ARG A 5 -7.74 8.01 28.04
CA ARG A 5 -6.50 8.78 28.10
C ARG A 5 -6.67 9.97 27.16
N ASP A 6 -6.32 11.17 27.64
CA ASP A 6 -6.39 12.40 26.85
C ASP A 6 -5.84 12.20 25.46
N GLY A 7 -6.60 12.71 24.46
CA GLY A 7 -6.45 12.44 23.02
C GLY A 7 -5.06 12.65 22.44
N GLY A 8 -4.22 11.65 22.61
CA GLY A 8 -2.96 11.55 21.88
C GLY A 8 -3.22 11.25 20.41
N GLY A 9 -2.47 11.84 19.49
CA GLY A 9 -2.48 11.48 18.07
C GLY A 9 -1.88 10.10 17.84
N VAL A 10 -1.91 9.67 16.59
CA VAL A 10 -1.22 8.46 16.12
C VAL A 10 -0.17 8.87 15.10
N VAL A 11 1.03 8.36 15.26
CA VAL A 11 2.17 8.74 14.44
C VAL A 11 2.83 7.51 13.81
N ILE A 12 3.34 7.67 12.60
CA ILE A 12 4.24 6.71 11.97
C ILE A 12 5.63 6.95 12.54
N THR A 13 6.25 5.92 13.11
CA THR A 13 7.59 6.00 13.73
C THR A 13 8.65 5.20 12.99
N GLY A 14 8.26 4.28 12.13
CA GLY A 14 9.17 3.48 11.33
C GLY A 14 8.55 3.02 10.04
N ILE A 15 9.40 2.74 9.05
CA ILE A 15 9.02 2.26 7.73
C ILE A 15 10.01 1.21 7.22
N GLY A 16 9.47 0.15 6.64
CA GLY A 16 10.26 -0.94 6.08
C GLY A 16 9.67 -1.46 4.79
N SER A 17 10.50 -2.06 3.97
CA SER A 17 10.10 -2.67 2.71
C SER A 17 10.81 -3.97 2.44
N CYS A 18 10.15 -4.84 1.68
CA CYS A 18 10.74 -6.06 1.15
C CYS A 18 10.31 -6.26 -0.30
N LEU A 19 11.29 -6.40 -1.19
CA LEU A 19 11.06 -6.76 -2.58
C LEU A 19 11.69 -8.12 -2.89
N PRO A 20 11.06 -8.96 -3.73
CA PRO A 20 11.72 -10.14 -4.27
C PRO A 20 12.99 -9.79 -5.05
N ALA A 21 14.00 -10.68 -4.99
CA ALA A 21 15.26 -10.47 -5.72
C ALA A 21 15.07 -10.52 -7.24
N ALA A 22 14.18 -11.40 -7.74
CA ALA A 22 14.01 -11.57 -9.17
C ALA A 22 13.32 -10.36 -9.81
N VAL A 23 13.99 -9.78 -10.79
CA VAL A 23 13.47 -8.71 -11.65
C VAL A 23 12.95 -9.37 -12.92
N VAL A 24 11.69 -9.12 -13.26
CA VAL A 24 11.05 -9.61 -14.48
C VAL A 24 10.77 -8.41 -15.39
N THR A 25 11.41 -8.38 -16.54
CA THR A 25 11.31 -7.28 -17.52
C THR A 25 10.06 -7.40 -18.39
N ASN A 26 9.71 -6.33 -19.10
CA ASN A 26 8.62 -6.37 -20.07
C ASN A 26 8.88 -7.36 -21.19
N GLU A 27 10.14 -7.49 -21.62
CA GLU A 27 10.56 -8.43 -22.65
C GLU A 27 10.35 -9.88 -22.21
N GLU A 28 10.54 -10.17 -20.93
CA GLU A 28 10.29 -11.51 -20.38
C GLU A 28 8.80 -11.80 -20.28
N VAL A 29 8.00 -10.85 -19.81
CA VAL A 29 6.53 -11.00 -19.72
C VAL A 29 5.90 -11.15 -21.10
N SER A 30 6.40 -10.40 -22.09
CA SER A 30 5.81 -10.40 -23.44
C SER A 30 6.21 -11.57 -24.33
N ARG A 31 7.08 -12.48 -23.87
CA ARG A 31 7.53 -13.62 -24.70
C ARG A 31 6.38 -14.45 -25.29
N ASN A 32 5.30 -14.62 -24.51
CA ASN A 32 4.15 -15.43 -24.89
C ASN A 32 2.87 -14.59 -25.09
N LEU A 33 2.99 -13.24 -25.03
CA LEU A 33 1.85 -12.34 -25.15
C LEU A 33 1.97 -11.51 -26.43
N ASP A 34 0.84 -11.20 -27.05
CA ASP A 34 0.77 -10.25 -28.18
C ASP A 34 0.93 -8.81 -27.68
N THR A 35 2.14 -8.48 -27.20
CA THR A 35 2.55 -7.16 -26.69
C THR A 35 4.07 -7.02 -26.68
N ASP A 36 4.58 -5.82 -26.39
CA ASP A 36 5.99 -5.51 -26.29
C ASP A 36 6.28 -4.50 -25.16
N HIS A 37 7.58 -4.26 -24.91
CA HIS A 37 8.03 -3.27 -23.93
C HIS A 37 7.43 -1.88 -24.18
N ALA A 38 7.46 -1.41 -25.42
CA ALA A 38 7.02 -0.06 -25.74
C ALA A 38 5.51 0.14 -25.47
N TRP A 39 4.72 -0.89 -25.82
CA TRP A 39 3.28 -0.87 -25.55
C TRP A 39 2.99 -0.90 -24.03
N ILE A 40 3.62 -1.83 -23.28
CA ILE A 40 3.43 -1.95 -21.84
C ILE A 40 3.84 -0.66 -21.14
N HIS A 41 5.06 -0.16 -21.40
CA HIS A 41 5.58 1.03 -20.74
C HIS A 41 4.75 2.29 -21.05
N SER A 42 4.39 2.51 -22.32
CA SER A 42 3.57 3.67 -22.70
C SER A 42 2.18 3.70 -22.08
N ARG A 43 1.61 2.51 -21.79
CA ARG A 43 0.26 2.37 -21.24
C ARG A 43 0.22 2.34 -19.73
N THR A 44 1.27 1.85 -19.08
CA THR A 44 1.29 1.57 -17.63
C THR A 44 2.35 2.36 -16.87
N GLY A 45 3.44 2.74 -17.53
CA GLY A 45 4.65 3.27 -16.93
C GLY A 45 5.57 2.18 -16.36
N ILE A 46 5.24 0.90 -16.53
CA ILE A 46 5.99 -0.22 -15.95
C ILE A 46 7.06 -0.67 -16.93
N ALA A 47 8.32 -0.69 -16.52
CA ALA A 47 9.45 -1.26 -17.23
C ALA A 47 9.77 -2.68 -16.74
N SER A 48 9.66 -2.89 -15.42
CA SER A 48 9.88 -4.18 -14.78
C SER A 48 8.98 -4.35 -13.55
N ARG A 49 8.92 -5.57 -13.04
CA ARG A 49 8.27 -5.92 -11.77
C ARG A 49 9.11 -6.93 -11.02
N ARG A 50 8.77 -7.12 -9.75
CA ARG A 50 9.41 -8.15 -8.94
C ARG A 50 8.51 -9.36 -8.84
N ARG A 51 9.09 -10.57 -8.83
CA ARG A 51 8.37 -11.81 -8.59
C ARG A 51 9.12 -12.68 -7.61
N VAL A 52 8.39 -13.32 -6.71
CA VAL A 52 8.96 -14.26 -5.75
C VAL A 52 9.50 -15.51 -6.45
N ALA A 53 10.52 -16.12 -5.85
CA ALA A 53 10.93 -17.48 -6.21
C ALA A 53 9.89 -18.51 -5.75
N SER A 54 9.90 -19.68 -6.37
CA SER A 54 9.00 -20.78 -5.96
C SER A 54 9.13 -21.10 -4.48
N GLY A 55 8.01 -21.21 -3.78
CA GLY A 55 7.94 -21.52 -2.37
C GLY A 55 8.01 -20.31 -1.43
N ILE A 56 8.20 -19.10 -1.94
CA ILE A 56 8.08 -17.87 -1.14
C ILE A 56 6.61 -17.42 -1.15
N GLU A 57 6.07 -17.18 0.03
CA GLU A 57 4.68 -16.79 0.26
C GLU A 57 4.58 -15.31 0.70
N THR A 58 3.36 -14.79 0.75
CA THR A 58 3.08 -13.42 1.22
C THR A 58 3.57 -13.18 2.63
N GLY A 59 3.41 -14.16 3.53
CA GLY A 59 3.89 -14.09 4.90
C GLY A 59 5.39 -13.89 5.00
N ASP A 60 6.17 -14.50 4.10
CA ASP A 60 7.64 -14.36 4.09
C ASP A 60 8.08 -12.92 3.79
N LEU A 61 7.43 -12.28 2.80
CA LEU A 61 7.67 -10.87 2.48
C LEU A 61 7.21 -9.96 3.62
N ALA A 62 6.05 -10.28 4.22
CA ALA A 62 5.48 -9.52 5.33
C ALA A 62 6.37 -9.55 6.58
N VAL A 63 6.95 -10.69 6.93
CA VAL A 63 7.92 -10.82 8.03
C VAL A 63 9.13 -9.91 7.79
N THR A 64 9.69 -9.97 6.60
CA THR A 64 10.87 -9.17 6.25
C THR A 64 10.59 -7.66 6.29
N ALA A 65 9.49 -7.21 5.69
CA ALA A 65 9.10 -5.80 5.73
C ALA A 65 8.73 -5.32 7.15
N GLY A 66 8.06 -6.18 7.93
CA GLY A 66 7.71 -5.90 9.32
C GLY A 66 8.93 -5.75 10.21
N ALA A 67 9.91 -6.66 10.11
CA ALA A 67 11.18 -6.56 10.82
C ALA A 67 11.94 -5.27 10.45
N ALA A 68 11.93 -4.91 9.16
CA ALA A 68 12.53 -3.69 8.66
C ALA A 68 11.86 -2.42 9.25
N ALA A 69 10.52 -2.39 9.36
CA ALA A 69 9.79 -1.28 9.95
C ALA A 69 10.06 -1.13 11.46
N LEU A 70 10.09 -2.25 12.20
CA LEU A 70 10.47 -2.24 13.62
C LEU A 70 11.90 -1.72 13.81
N LYS A 71 12.84 -2.21 12.99
CA LYS A 71 14.24 -1.74 13.01
C LYS A 71 14.35 -0.24 12.71
N SER A 72 13.63 0.26 11.71
CA SER A 72 13.56 1.68 11.37
C SER A 72 13.09 2.53 12.55
N ALA A 73 12.11 2.04 13.31
CA ALA A 73 11.60 2.71 14.51
C ALA A 73 12.50 2.55 15.75
N GLY A 74 13.54 1.71 15.71
CA GLY A 74 14.32 1.34 16.88
C GLY A 74 13.51 0.61 17.95
N ARG A 75 12.60 -0.29 17.51
CA ARG A 75 11.71 -1.06 18.36
C ARG A 75 11.95 -2.57 18.18
N ASP A 76 11.75 -3.30 19.27
CA ASP A 76 11.85 -4.77 19.28
C ASP A 76 10.46 -5.44 19.13
N GLY A 77 9.37 -4.66 19.10
CA GLY A 77 8.01 -5.20 18.99
C GLY A 77 6.93 -4.13 18.89
N CYS A 78 5.69 -4.62 18.92
CA CYS A 78 4.45 -3.82 18.90
C CYS A 78 3.35 -4.56 19.67
N ASP A 79 2.19 -3.93 19.87
CA ASP A 79 1.06 -4.54 20.58
C ASP A 79 0.09 -5.28 19.66
N LEU A 80 0.15 -5.04 18.34
CA LEU A 80 -0.73 -5.66 17.36
C LEU A 80 -0.06 -5.71 15.99
N VAL A 81 -0.23 -6.84 15.28
CA VAL A 81 0.15 -6.98 13.86
C VAL A 81 -1.11 -6.99 12.99
N LEU A 82 -1.16 -6.08 12.03
CA LEU A 82 -2.24 -5.97 11.05
C LEU A 82 -1.67 -6.15 9.64
N LEU A 83 -2.10 -7.19 8.92
CA LEU A 83 -1.67 -7.49 7.57
C LEU A 83 -2.78 -7.19 6.57
N ALA A 84 -2.57 -6.23 5.70
CA ALA A 84 -3.43 -5.98 4.54
C ALA A 84 -2.93 -6.81 3.35
N THR A 85 -3.74 -7.78 2.91
CA THR A 85 -3.39 -8.67 1.81
C THR A 85 -4.60 -9.16 1.04
N THR A 86 -4.41 -9.44 -0.25
CA THR A 86 -5.36 -10.14 -1.15
C THR A 86 -4.91 -11.58 -1.40
N THR A 87 -3.65 -11.86 -1.12
CA THR A 87 -3.00 -13.17 -1.36
C THR A 87 -2.49 -13.78 -0.06
N PRO A 88 -3.40 -14.07 0.93
CA PRO A 88 -2.96 -14.75 2.14
C PRO A 88 -2.36 -16.12 1.81
N ASP A 89 -1.39 -16.59 2.59
CA ASP A 89 -0.70 -17.87 2.37
C ASP A 89 -1.69 -19.04 2.25
N ARG A 90 -2.82 -18.93 2.94
CA ARG A 90 -3.94 -19.89 2.89
C ARG A 90 -5.26 -19.22 3.25
N ARG A 91 -6.36 -19.84 2.84
CA ARG A 91 -7.72 -19.33 3.15
C ARG A 91 -8.03 -19.35 4.66
N CYS A 92 -7.42 -20.26 5.39
CA CYS A 92 -7.58 -20.44 6.85
C CYS A 92 -6.38 -21.25 7.38
N PRO A 93 -5.71 -20.83 8.48
CA PRO A 93 -5.95 -19.57 9.20
C PRO A 93 -5.44 -18.33 8.46
N ALA A 94 -5.64 -17.14 9.06
CA ALA A 94 -5.04 -15.89 8.59
C ALA A 94 -3.49 -15.94 8.62
N THR A 95 -2.84 -15.15 7.79
CA THR A 95 -1.37 -15.10 7.66
C THR A 95 -0.70 -14.29 8.77
N ALA A 96 -1.33 -13.19 9.25
CA ALA A 96 -0.75 -12.30 10.26
C ALA A 96 -0.31 -12.99 11.55
N PRO A 97 -1.01 -14.00 12.11
CA PRO A 97 -0.53 -14.73 13.29
C PRO A 97 0.80 -15.46 13.05
N ARG A 98 1.02 -16.01 11.84
CA ARG A 98 2.31 -16.58 11.43
C ARG A 98 3.38 -15.49 11.39
N VAL A 99 3.08 -14.36 10.76
CA VAL A 99 3.99 -13.21 10.66
C VAL A 99 4.40 -12.73 12.05
N ALA A 100 3.45 -12.55 12.98
CA ALA A 100 3.76 -12.17 14.36
C ALA A 100 4.69 -13.18 15.04
N ALA A 101 4.42 -14.48 14.92
CA ALA A 101 5.22 -15.53 15.52
C ALA A 101 6.66 -15.56 14.97
N GLU A 102 6.84 -15.39 13.65
CA GLU A 102 8.17 -15.36 13.02
C GLU A 102 8.95 -14.08 13.35
N LEU A 103 8.26 -12.97 13.66
CA LEU A 103 8.86 -11.77 14.24
C LEU A 103 9.20 -11.93 15.74
N GLY A 104 8.92 -13.09 16.35
CA GLY A 104 9.13 -13.32 17.77
C GLY A 104 8.08 -12.67 18.68
N LEU A 105 6.98 -12.19 18.11
CA LEU A 105 5.92 -11.45 18.83
C LEU A 105 4.79 -12.40 19.28
N ARG A 106 4.29 -12.18 20.50
CA ARG A 106 3.12 -12.87 21.05
C ARG A 106 1.99 -11.88 21.28
N VAL A 107 1.50 -11.30 20.21
CA VAL A 107 0.49 -10.24 20.21
C VAL A 107 -0.71 -10.64 19.35
N PRO A 108 -1.87 -10.00 19.53
CA PRO A 108 -2.98 -10.12 18.58
C PRO A 108 -2.51 -9.83 17.16
N ALA A 109 -3.00 -10.64 16.20
CA ALA A 109 -2.67 -10.47 14.80
C ALA A 109 -3.83 -10.93 13.92
N PHE A 110 -4.15 -10.18 12.87
CA PHE A 110 -5.19 -10.54 11.91
C PHE A 110 -4.95 -9.92 10.52
N ASP A 111 -5.56 -10.56 9.51
CA ASP A 111 -5.52 -10.06 8.13
C ASP A 111 -6.72 -9.12 7.88
N LEU A 112 -6.51 -8.15 6.99
CA LEU A 112 -7.52 -7.24 6.48
C LEU A 112 -7.61 -7.34 4.97
N ALA A 113 -8.80 -7.55 4.43
CA ALA A 113 -9.07 -7.66 3.01
C ALA A 113 -9.79 -6.40 2.48
N ALA A 114 -9.09 -5.55 1.75
CA ALA A 114 -9.63 -4.42 0.99
C ALA A 114 -8.83 -4.20 -0.32
N VAL A 115 -8.26 -5.29 -0.85
CA VAL A 115 -7.49 -5.32 -2.09
C VAL A 115 -6.44 -4.20 -2.11
N CYS A 116 -6.33 -3.47 -3.22
CA CYS A 116 -5.36 -2.37 -3.36
C CYS A 116 -5.56 -1.21 -2.38
N SER A 117 -6.74 -1.07 -1.76
CA SER A 117 -7.01 -0.08 -0.71
C SER A 117 -6.58 -0.55 0.68
N GLY A 118 -6.10 -1.80 0.81
CA GLY A 118 -5.84 -2.47 2.08
C GLY A 118 -4.96 -1.67 3.03
N PHE A 119 -3.88 -1.05 2.53
CA PHE A 119 -3.01 -0.25 3.37
C PHE A 119 -3.72 0.98 3.97
N VAL A 120 -4.52 1.71 3.19
CA VAL A 120 -5.26 2.89 3.69
C VAL A 120 -6.37 2.48 4.65
N TYR A 121 -7.05 1.33 4.39
CA TYR A 121 -7.99 0.74 5.35
C TYR A 121 -7.28 0.33 6.64
N GLY A 122 -6.10 -0.27 6.53
CA GLY A 122 -5.25 -0.62 7.66
C GLY A 122 -4.82 0.59 8.49
N LEU A 123 -4.47 1.72 7.85
CA LEU A 123 -4.20 2.99 8.55
C LEU A 123 -5.41 3.43 9.38
N SER A 124 -6.61 3.37 8.82
CA SER A 124 -7.84 3.73 9.53
C SER A 124 -8.11 2.81 10.72
N VAL A 125 -7.94 1.50 10.56
CA VAL A 125 -8.13 0.53 11.65
C VAL A 125 -7.09 0.74 12.74
N ALA A 126 -5.81 0.83 12.38
CA ALA A 126 -4.72 0.99 13.34
C ALA A 126 -4.85 2.30 14.14
N THR A 127 -5.12 3.42 13.46
CA THR A 127 -5.32 4.71 14.13
C THR A 127 -6.53 4.68 15.06
N SER A 128 -7.63 4.04 14.67
CA SER A 128 -8.82 3.90 15.51
C SER A 128 -8.54 3.05 16.74
N MET A 129 -7.82 1.93 16.62
CA MET A 129 -7.50 1.05 17.76
C MET A 129 -6.56 1.73 18.76
N ILE A 130 -5.53 2.45 18.28
CA ILE A 130 -4.62 3.22 19.14
C ILE A 130 -5.38 4.37 19.82
N SER A 131 -6.18 5.14 19.08
CA SER A 131 -6.96 6.26 19.62
C SER A 131 -7.99 5.80 20.67
N ALA A 132 -8.62 4.66 20.46
CA ALA A 132 -9.54 4.05 21.42
C ALA A 132 -8.83 3.45 22.65
N GLY A 133 -7.50 3.38 22.67
CA GLY A 133 -6.72 2.81 23.77
C GLY A 133 -6.76 1.28 23.82
N SER A 134 -7.11 0.62 22.72
CA SER A 134 -7.08 -0.84 22.62
C SER A 134 -5.66 -1.39 22.56
N CYS A 135 -4.72 -0.61 22.04
CA CYS A 135 -3.27 -0.86 21.99
C CYS A 135 -2.55 0.49 21.90
N ASP A 136 -1.24 0.51 22.17
CA ASP A 136 -0.42 1.72 22.06
C ASP A 136 0.43 1.71 20.76
N SER A 137 0.60 0.54 20.13
CA SER A 137 1.34 0.40 18.88
C SER A 137 0.74 -0.66 17.95
N VAL A 138 0.84 -0.42 16.62
CA VAL A 138 0.39 -1.36 15.57
C VAL A 138 1.44 -1.43 14.49
N LEU A 139 1.90 -2.63 14.18
CA LEU A 139 2.68 -2.90 12.97
C LEU A 139 1.70 -3.18 11.82
N LEU A 140 1.53 -2.19 10.94
CA LEU A 140 0.70 -2.31 9.74
C LEU A 140 1.57 -2.71 8.56
N ILE A 141 1.24 -3.84 7.94
CA ILE A 141 1.94 -4.41 6.80
C ILE A 141 0.97 -4.48 5.62
N GLY A 142 1.38 -4.00 4.45
CA GLY A 142 0.74 -4.30 3.18
C GLY A 142 1.63 -5.28 2.41
N ALA A 143 1.15 -6.46 2.08
CA ALA A 143 1.95 -7.47 1.38
C ALA A 143 1.10 -8.30 0.44
N ASP A 144 1.60 -8.51 -0.77
CA ASP A 144 0.92 -9.33 -1.76
C ASP A 144 1.92 -10.08 -2.67
N VAL A 145 1.58 -11.32 -3.01
CA VAL A 145 2.19 -12.13 -4.06
C VAL A 145 1.18 -12.30 -5.20
N TYR A 146 1.00 -11.23 -5.98
CA TYR A 146 0.02 -11.21 -7.07
C TYR A 146 0.37 -12.16 -8.21
N SER A 147 1.65 -12.50 -8.37
CA SER A 147 2.08 -13.51 -9.34
C SER A 147 1.41 -14.88 -9.11
N SER A 148 0.89 -15.15 -7.91
CA SER A 148 0.16 -16.38 -7.58
C SER A 148 -1.28 -16.41 -8.06
N ILE A 149 -1.88 -15.26 -8.38
CA ILE A 149 -3.31 -15.13 -8.76
C ILE A 149 -3.52 -14.46 -10.11
N VAL A 150 -2.44 -14.12 -10.82
CA VAL A 150 -2.48 -13.54 -12.17
C VAL A 150 -2.21 -14.62 -13.19
N ASP A 151 -3.04 -14.69 -14.24
CA ASP A 151 -2.80 -15.56 -15.39
C ASP A 151 -1.59 -15.06 -16.19
N PRO A 152 -0.50 -15.85 -16.30
CA PRO A 152 0.68 -15.43 -17.05
C PRO A 152 0.41 -15.22 -18.55
N ASP A 153 -0.66 -15.80 -19.09
CA ASP A 153 -1.07 -15.71 -20.48
C ASP A 153 -2.11 -14.60 -20.73
N ASP A 154 -2.58 -13.91 -19.67
CA ASP A 154 -3.48 -12.78 -19.84
C ASP A 154 -2.71 -11.48 -20.13
N ARG A 155 -2.87 -10.99 -21.37
CA ARG A 155 -2.28 -9.73 -21.84
C ARG A 155 -2.70 -8.49 -21.01
N VAL A 156 -3.83 -8.54 -20.30
CA VAL A 156 -4.37 -7.41 -19.55
C VAL A 156 -3.71 -7.31 -18.17
N THR A 157 -3.59 -8.43 -17.46
CA THR A 157 -3.14 -8.44 -16.05
C THR A 157 -1.68 -8.83 -15.87
N ALA A 158 -1.15 -9.78 -16.64
CA ALA A 158 0.23 -10.26 -16.50
C ALA A 158 1.30 -9.16 -16.56
N PRO A 159 1.17 -8.11 -17.41
CA PRO A 159 2.14 -7.03 -17.46
C PRO A 159 2.06 -6.04 -16.30
N LEU A 160 0.97 -6.05 -15.50
CA LEU A 160 0.72 -5.02 -14.50
C LEU A 160 1.32 -5.35 -13.13
N PHE A 161 1.10 -6.57 -12.65
CA PHE A 161 1.30 -6.91 -11.25
C PHE A 161 2.71 -7.39 -10.94
N GLY A 162 3.17 -6.99 -9.76
CA GLY A 162 4.38 -7.45 -9.11
C GLY A 162 4.12 -7.86 -7.66
N ASP A 163 5.11 -8.50 -7.05
CA ASP A 163 5.08 -8.97 -5.68
C ASP A 163 5.91 -8.04 -4.79
N GLY A 164 5.50 -7.89 -3.52
CA GLY A 164 6.23 -7.07 -2.57
C GLY A 164 5.51 -6.89 -1.26
N ALA A 165 6.22 -6.34 -0.29
CA ALA A 165 5.68 -5.94 1.01
C ALA A 165 6.25 -4.59 1.45
N GLY A 166 5.43 -3.80 2.11
CA GLY A 166 5.87 -2.60 2.81
C GLY A 166 5.13 -2.49 4.14
N ALA A 167 5.78 -1.95 5.15
CA ALA A 167 5.25 -1.88 6.50
C ALA A 167 5.54 -0.54 7.16
N VAL A 168 4.65 -0.12 8.06
CA VAL A 168 4.87 1.02 8.96
C VAL A 168 4.58 0.60 10.40
N LEU A 169 5.36 1.14 11.34
CA LEU A 169 5.01 1.11 12.75
C LEU A 169 4.23 2.37 13.09
N LEU A 170 3.05 2.18 13.66
CA LEU A 170 2.19 3.24 14.18
C LEU A 170 2.22 3.19 15.69
N GLU A 171 2.44 4.33 16.33
CA GLU A 171 2.49 4.46 17.78
C GLU A 171 1.65 5.68 18.23
N ARG A 172 1.31 5.69 19.52
CA ARG A 172 0.73 6.89 20.15
C ARG A 172 1.75 8.02 20.11
N GLY A 173 1.31 9.21 19.71
CA GLY A 173 2.19 10.37 19.57
C GLY A 173 1.43 11.70 19.56
N ARG A 174 2.07 12.76 19.11
CA ARG A 174 1.46 14.08 19.01
C ARG A 174 0.51 14.15 17.82
N PRO A 175 -0.69 14.72 17.97
CA PRO A 175 -1.69 14.75 16.90
C PRO A 175 -1.33 15.69 15.73
N ASP A 176 -0.38 16.57 15.91
CA ASP A 176 0.01 17.66 15.00
C ASP A 176 1.51 17.67 14.65
N GLY A 177 2.26 16.69 15.15
CA GLY A 177 3.71 16.59 14.94
C GLY A 177 4.11 15.74 13.73
N PRO A 178 5.43 15.62 13.50
CA PRO A 178 5.98 14.69 12.52
C PRO A 178 5.48 13.26 12.77
N GLY A 179 5.11 12.57 11.70
CA GLY A 179 4.53 11.23 11.73
C GLY A 179 3.02 11.20 11.87
N ALA A 180 2.35 12.31 12.21
CA ALA A 180 0.94 12.31 12.52
C ALA A 180 0.07 11.86 11.35
N VAL A 181 -0.77 10.82 11.59
CA VAL A 181 -1.87 10.45 10.72
C VAL A 181 -3.07 11.28 11.13
N LEU A 182 -3.29 12.39 10.43
CA LEU A 182 -4.27 13.41 10.83
C LEU A 182 -5.70 12.93 10.60
N ARG A 183 -5.93 12.28 9.46
CA ARG A 183 -7.25 11.79 9.08
C ARG A 183 -7.15 10.75 7.98
N THR A 184 -8.01 9.73 8.09
CA THR A 184 -8.26 8.76 7.02
C THR A 184 -9.76 8.71 6.74
N GLU A 185 -10.14 8.72 5.46
CA GLU A 185 -11.51 8.53 5.00
C GLU A 185 -11.58 7.33 4.08
N LEU A 186 -12.61 6.53 4.27
CA LEU A 186 -12.84 5.28 3.54
C LEU A 186 -14.19 5.32 2.82
N GLY A 187 -14.30 4.55 1.75
CA GLY A 187 -15.57 4.36 1.06
C GLY A 187 -15.57 3.05 0.26
N SER A 188 -16.77 2.61 -0.09
CA SER A 188 -16.98 1.40 -0.90
C SER A 188 -18.23 1.49 -1.75
N ASP A 189 -18.23 0.75 -2.87
CA ASP A 189 -19.37 0.58 -3.78
C ASP A 189 -19.41 -0.86 -4.29
N GLY A 190 -20.23 -1.70 -3.65
CA GLY A 190 -20.38 -3.11 -4.00
C GLY A 190 -21.06 -3.34 -5.36
N SER A 191 -21.63 -2.32 -6.00
CA SER A 191 -22.20 -2.48 -7.36
C SER A 191 -21.15 -2.72 -8.43
N GLY A 192 -19.87 -2.50 -8.11
CA GLY A 192 -18.72 -2.72 -8.99
C GLY A 192 -17.89 -3.96 -8.67
N ASP A 193 -18.40 -4.91 -7.90
CA ASP A 193 -17.65 -6.09 -7.42
C ASP A 193 -17.04 -6.95 -8.52
N GLY A 194 -17.69 -7.04 -9.70
CA GLY A 194 -17.20 -7.77 -10.85
C GLY A 194 -16.10 -7.08 -11.67
N LEU A 195 -15.76 -5.80 -11.39
CA LEU A 195 -14.78 -5.05 -12.18
C LEU A 195 -13.32 -5.47 -11.91
N ILE A 196 -13.03 -5.93 -10.71
CA ILE A 196 -11.74 -6.50 -10.30
C ILE A 196 -12.07 -7.70 -9.41
N THR A 197 -11.96 -8.90 -9.91
CA THR A 197 -12.45 -10.09 -9.21
C THR A 197 -11.68 -11.35 -9.59
N ILE A 198 -11.65 -12.32 -8.69
CA ILE A 198 -11.39 -13.71 -9.03
C ILE A 198 -12.75 -14.40 -9.03
N PRO A 199 -13.28 -14.85 -10.17
CA PRO A 199 -14.56 -15.56 -10.23
C PRO A 199 -14.56 -16.78 -9.32
N LYS A 200 -15.74 -17.15 -8.78
CA LYS A 200 -15.86 -18.31 -7.85
C LYS A 200 -15.28 -19.60 -8.41
N ASP A 201 -15.46 -19.82 -9.71
CA ASP A 201 -14.96 -20.99 -10.43
C ASP A 201 -13.70 -20.68 -11.24
N GLY A 202 -13.11 -19.47 -11.05
CA GLY A 202 -11.90 -19.01 -11.72
C GLY A 202 -10.66 -19.23 -10.86
N ALA A 203 -9.53 -19.47 -11.53
CA ALA A 203 -8.23 -19.57 -10.88
C ALA A 203 -7.53 -18.22 -10.76
N TYR A 204 -7.84 -17.27 -11.65
CA TYR A 204 -7.07 -16.03 -11.84
C TYR A 204 -7.92 -14.77 -11.75
N LEU A 205 -7.25 -13.69 -11.43
CA LEU A 205 -7.81 -12.34 -11.39
C LEU A 205 -8.22 -11.88 -12.79
N THR A 206 -9.42 -11.30 -12.88
CA THR A 206 -9.91 -10.60 -14.07
C THR A 206 -10.17 -9.14 -13.78
N MET A 207 -10.03 -8.26 -14.78
CA MET A 207 -10.20 -6.82 -14.60
C MET A 207 -10.77 -6.14 -15.85
N ASP A 208 -11.80 -5.31 -15.67
CA ASP A 208 -12.25 -4.34 -16.68
C ASP A 208 -11.42 -3.06 -16.56
N GLY A 209 -10.25 -3.05 -17.21
CA GLY A 209 -9.29 -1.95 -17.11
C GLY A 209 -9.86 -0.56 -17.47
N PRO A 210 -10.61 -0.37 -18.56
CA PRO A 210 -11.23 0.91 -18.93
C PRO A 210 -12.19 1.46 -17.88
N GLU A 211 -13.10 0.65 -17.34
CA GLU A 211 -14.06 1.12 -16.33
C GLU A 211 -13.38 1.34 -14.99
N VAL A 212 -12.43 0.48 -14.59
CA VAL A 212 -11.59 0.67 -13.40
C VAL A 212 -10.83 2.00 -13.48
N TYR A 213 -10.19 2.30 -14.61
CA TYR A 213 -9.49 3.57 -14.80
C TYR A 213 -10.40 4.78 -14.57
N LYS A 214 -11.57 4.79 -15.20
CA LYS A 214 -12.53 5.90 -15.10
C LYS A 214 -12.99 6.14 -13.67
N ARG A 215 -13.38 5.06 -12.97
CA ARG A 215 -13.84 5.14 -11.58
C ARG A 215 -12.70 5.52 -10.64
N ALA A 216 -11.53 4.90 -10.78
CA ALA A 216 -10.37 5.19 -9.94
C ALA A 216 -9.96 6.67 -10.00
N VAL A 217 -9.83 7.24 -11.20
CA VAL A 217 -9.42 8.64 -11.36
C VAL A 217 -10.40 9.62 -10.70
N THR A 218 -11.70 9.37 -10.83
CA THR A 218 -12.72 10.24 -10.23
C THR A 218 -12.74 10.08 -8.71
N THR A 219 -12.88 8.85 -8.23
CA THR A 219 -13.05 8.55 -6.82
C THR A 219 -11.82 8.90 -5.98
N MET A 220 -10.60 8.57 -6.47
CA MET A 220 -9.36 8.94 -5.78
C MET A 220 -9.21 10.46 -5.65
N ALA A 221 -9.52 11.22 -6.72
CA ALA A 221 -9.40 12.68 -6.67
C ALA A 221 -10.43 13.33 -5.71
N GLU A 222 -11.66 12.82 -5.68
CA GLU A 222 -12.71 13.31 -4.78
C GLU A 222 -12.39 12.98 -3.32
N SER A 223 -12.00 11.73 -3.04
CA SER A 223 -11.62 11.29 -1.70
C SER A 223 -10.39 12.04 -1.17
N ALA A 224 -9.36 12.22 -2.00
CA ALA A 224 -8.16 12.96 -1.63
C ALA A 224 -8.46 14.44 -1.32
N ARG A 225 -9.30 15.09 -2.14
CA ARG A 225 -9.73 16.47 -1.89
C ARG A 225 -10.55 16.59 -0.61
N SER A 226 -11.45 15.64 -0.35
CA SER A 226 -12.25 15.61 0.87
C SER A 226 -11.36 15.56 2.11
N VAL A 227 -10.40 14.61 2.15
CA VAL A 227 -9.49 14.46 3.29
C VAL A 227 -8.65 15.72 3.50
N ALA A 228 -8.05 16.29 2.46
CA ALA A 228 -7.28 17.52 2.55
C ALA A 228 -8.11 18.68 3.14
N GLY A 229 -9.32 18.89 2.63
CA GLY A 229 -10.22 19.94 3.12
C GLY A 229 -10.64 19.74 4.58
N ARG A 230 -10.80 18.49 5.03
CA ARG A 230 -11.21 18.18 6.41
C ARG A 230 -10.09 18.40 7.44
N VAL A 231 -8.83 18.35 7.02
CA VAL A 231 -7.69 18.71 7.88
C VAL A 231 -7.24 20.15 7.69
N GLY A 232 -7.99 20.94 6.89
CA GLY A 232 -7.68 22.34 6.64
C GLY A 232 -6.47 22.57 5.73
N TRP A 233 -6.07 21.57 4.93
CA TRP A 233 -4.98 21.75 3.98
C TRP A 233 -5.48 22.29 2.66
N ASP A 234 -4.82 23.34 2.16
CA ASP A 234 -4.94 23.69 0.77
C ASP A 234 -4.18 22.68 -0.11
N LEU A 235 -4.73 22.30 -1.25
CA LEU A 235 -4.05 21.38 -2.17
C LEU A 235 -2.71 21.95 -2.67
N ALA A 236 -2.56 23.27 -2.69
CA ALA A 236 -1.29 23.92 -3.02
C ALA A 236 -0.19 23.67 -1.97
N ASP A 237 -0.56 23.33 -0.74
CA ASP A 237 0.37 23.04 0.35
C ASP A 237 0.82 21.60 0.43
N ILE A 238 0.25 20.70 -0.39
CA ILE A 238 0.64 19.28 -0.40
C ILE A 238 2.04 19.13 -0.97
N ASP A 239 2.97 18.63 -0.17
CA ASP A 239 4.37 18.44 -0.58
C ASP A 239 4.54 17.20 -1.44
N ALA A 240 3.83 16.09 -1.11
CA ALA A 240 3.87 14.88 -1.92
C ALA A 240 2.50 14.18 -1.98
N PHE A 241 2.18 13.70 -3.17
CA PHE A 241 1.02 12.86 -3.47
C PHE A 241 1.48 11.44 -3.77
N ILE A 242 1.03 10.47 -2.96
CA ILE A 242 1.37 9.07 -3.10
C ILE A 242 0.07 8.27 -3.29
N GLY A 243 -0.28 8.01 -4.54
CA GLY A 243 -1.41 7.15 -4.88
C GLY A 243 -1.00 5.68 -4.91
N HIS A 244 -1.99 4.77 -4.78
CA HIS A 244 -1.80 3.38 -5.14
C HIS A 244 -1.19 3.25 -6.54
N GLN A 245 -0.09 2.50 -6.65
CA GLN A 245 0.72 2.36 -7.86
C GLN A 245 0.10 1.37 -8.86
N ALA A 246 -1.13 1.64 -9.29
CA ALA A 246 -1.83 0.77 -10.25
C ALA A 246 -1.36 0.99 -11.69
N ASN A 247 -1.18 2.26 -12.07
CA ASN A 247 -0.85 2.70 -13.41
C ASN A 247 -0.44 4.17 -13.36
N ILE A 248 0.68 4.53 -13.98
CA ILE A 248 1.18 5.92 -13.98
C ILE A 248 0.17 6.91 -14.58
N ARG A 249 -0.67 6.47 -15.54
CA ARG A 249 -1.70 7.32 -16.14
C ARG A 249 -2.81 7.68 -15.15
N ILE A 250 -3.17 6.76 -14.23
CA ILE A 250 -4.12 7.04 -13.15
C ILE A 250 -3.51 8.09 -12.22
N LEU A 251 -2.29 7.88 -11.74
CA LEU A 251 -1.61 8.83 -10.84
C LEU A 251 -1.53 10.24 -11.43
N LYS A 252 -1.09 10.36 -12.69
CA LYS A 252 -1.03 11.64 -13.40
C LYS A 252 -2.40 12.29 -13.58
N ALA A 253 -3.44 11.50 -13.88
CA ALA A 253 -4.79 12.01 -14.06
C ALA A 253 -5.42 12.49 -12.73
N VAL A 254 -5.18 11.77 -11.63
CA VAL A 254 -5.62 12.18 -10.28
C VAL A 254 -4.89 13.46 -9.87
N ALA A 255 -3.57 13.53 -9.99
CA ALA A 255 -2.78 14.72 -9.66
C ALA A 255 -3.23 15.94 -10.46
N LYS A 256 -3.48 15.78 -11.78
CA LYS A 256 -4.03 16.85 -12.63
C LYS A 256 -5.39 17.34 -12.12
N ARG A 257 -6.28 16.44 -11.70
CA ARG A 257 -7.61 16.82 -11.14
C ARG A 257 -7.48 17.54 -9.79
N LEU A 258 -6.46 17.23 -9.01
CA LEU A 258 -6.13 17.91 -7.76
C LEU A 258 -5.40 19.24 -7.97
N GLY A 259 -4.92 19.53 -9.17
CA GLY A 259 -4.09 20.71 -9.46
C GLY A 259 -2.66 20.58 -8.95
N LEU A 260 -2.19 19.35 -8.69
CA LEU A 260 -0.85 19.11 -8.20
C LEU A 260 0.16 19.04 -9.36
N PRO A 261 1.31 19.70 -9.24
CA PRO A 261 2.34 19.66 -10.25
C PRO A 261 3.03 18.26 -10.29
N PRO A 262 3.56 17.84 -11.46
CA PRO A 262 4.11 16.48 -11.64
C PRO A 262 5.23 16.10 -10.66
N GLU A 263 6.04 17.05 -10.22
CA GLU A 263 7.14 16.84 -9.28
C GLU A 263 6.68 16.43 -7.89
N ARG A 264 5.45 16.71 -7.50
CA ARG A 264 4.85 16.26 -6.24
C ARG A 264 4.26 14.86 -6.32
N VAL A 265 4.20 14.27 -7.50
CA VAL A 265 3.72 12.89 -7.67
C VAL A 265 4.86 11.92 -7.40
N ILE A 266 4.70 11.12 -6.34
CA ILE A 266 5.63 10.06 -6.02
C ILE A 266 5.20 8.77 -6.73
N SER A 267 6.14 8.15 -7.40
CA SER A 267 5.91 6.87 -8.07
C SER A 267 7.18 6.05 -8.16
N ASN A 268 7.06 4.76 -7.90
CA ASN A 268 8.08 3.73 -8.09
C ASN A 268 7.59 2.61 -9.03
N ILE A 269 6.41 2.78 -9.62
CA ILE A 269 5.71 1.78 -10.43
C ILE A 269 6.57 1.25 -11.60
N GLU A 270 7.47 2.07 -12.12
CA GLU A 270 8.34 1.74 -13.25
C GLU A 270 9.16 0.47 -12.98
N ASN A 271 9.63 0.28 -11.74
CA ASN A 271 10.57 -0.76 -11.35
C ASN A 271 9.94 -1.90 -10.53
N VAL A 272 8.74 -1.66 -9.97
CA VAL A 272 8.10 -2.64 -9.07
C VAL A 272 6.75 -3.14 -9.57
N GLY A 273 6.14 -2.44 -10.55
CA GLY A 273 4.80 -2.73 -11.02
C GLY A 273 3.72 -2.39 -9.99
N ASN A 274 2.54 -2.98 -10.18
CA ASN A 274 1.44 -2.88 -9.23
C ASN A 274 1.57 -3.96 -8.15
N THR A 275 1.94 -3.58 -6.96
CA THR A 275 2.09 -4.47 -5.78
C THR A 275 0.89 -4.39 -4.83
N ALA A 276 -0.28 -4.02 -5.34
CA ALA A 276 -1.56 -3.95 -4.61
C ALA A 276 -1.48 -3.24 -3.26
N ALA A 277 -1.75 -3.92 -2.12
CA ALA A 277 -1.73 -3.31 -0.79
C ALA A 277 -0.32 -2.83 -0.37
N ALA A 278 0.75 -3.42 -0.91
CA ALA A 278 2.12 -3.02 -0.63
C ALA A 278 2.53 -1.72 -1.35
N SER A 279 1.79 -1.27 -2.36
CA SER A 279 2.23 -0.23 -3.30
C SER A 279 2.49 1.14 -2.64
N ILE A 280 1.63 1.58 -1.74
CA ILE A 280 1.81 2.85 -1.02
C ILE A 280 3.00 2.78 -0.06
N PRO A 281 3.11 1.80 0.86
CA PRO A 281 4.25 1.77 1.77
C PRO A 281 5.59 1.53 1.06
N LEU A 282 5.63 0.81 -0.05
CA LEU A 282 6.84 0.70 -0.90
C LEU A 282 7.20 2.06 -1.52
N ALA A 283 6.23 2.78 -2.07
CA ALA A 283 6.49 4.11 -2.66
C ALA A 283 6.91 5.14 -1.60
N LEU A 284 6.36 5.06 -0.38
CA LEU A 284 6.79 5.87 0.77
C LEU A 284 8.25 5.57 1.15
N ALA A 285 8.61 4.29 1.27
CA ALA A 285 9.98 3.87 1.61
C ALA A 285 10.99 4.35 0.56
N ASP A 286 10.69 4.14 -0.72
CA ASP A 286 11.55 4.58 -1.83
C ASP A 286 11.69 6.11 -1.87
N ALA A 287 10.60 6.85 -1.64
CA ALA A 287 10.62 8.31 -1.63
C ALA A 287 11.43 8.87 -0.46
N ALA A 288 11.33 8.25 0.73
CA ALA A 288 12.12 8.62 1.89
C ALA A 288 13.61 8.35 1.68
N ALA A 289 13.97 7.17 1.18
CA ALA A 289 15.35 6.81 0.86
C ALA A 289 15.99 7.75 -0.19
N ALA A 290 15.19 8.18 -1.17
CA ALA A 290 15.62 9.12 -2.20
C ALA A 290 15.62 10.60 -1.74
N GLY A 291 15.23 10.90 -0.50
CA GLY A 291 15.11 12.27 0.02
C GLY A 291 14.02 13.10 -0.68
N ARG A 292 13.06 12.44 -1.33
CA ARG A 292 11.93 13.05 -2.03
C ARG A 292 10.83 13.53 -1.08
N ILE A 293 10.79 12.97 0.12
CA ILE A 293 9.94 13.39 1.24
C ILE A 293 10.80 13.61 2.47
N LYS A 294 10.50 14.65 3.25
CA LYS A 294 11.28 15.10 4.40
C LYS A 294 10.39 15.23 5.62
N GLU A 295 10.98 15.20 6.81
CA GLU A 295 10.25 15.43 8.06
C GLU A 295 9.40 16.70 7.99
N GLY A 296 8.13 16.57 8.35
CA GLY A 296 7.16 17.65 8.34
C GLY A 296 6.40 17.85 7.02
N ASP A 297 6.79 17.16 5.93
CA ASP A 297 6.08 17.24 4.64
C ASP A 297 4.63 16.76 4.78
N LYS A 298 3.73 17.49 4.14
CA LYS A 298 2.30 17.17 4.03
C LYS A 298 2.08 16.13 2.93
N LEU A 299 1.82 14.91 3.31
CA LEU A 299 1.57 13.80 2.39
C LEU A 299 0.08 13.53 2.22
N LEU A 300 -0.35 13.37 0.97
CA LEU A 300 -1.69 12.95 0.61
C LEU A 300 -1.64 11.56 0.01
N LEU A 301 -2.11 10.56 0.77
CA LEU A 301 -2.19 9.17 0.34
C LEU A 301 -3.58 8.89 -0.22
N THR A 302 -3.70 8.10 -1.30
CA THR A 302 -5.00 7.66 -1.82
C THR A 302 -4.91 6.32 -2.52
N ALA A 303 -5.93 5.49 -2.36
CA ALA A 303 -6.02 4.18 -2.99
C ALA A 303 -7.41 3.91 -3.53
N PHE A 304 -7.46 3.02 -4.53
CA PHE A 304 -8.67 2.47 -5.10
C PHE A 304 -8.42 0.99 -5.45
N GLY A 305 -9.36 0.13 -5.16
CA GLY A 305 -9.22 -1.31 -5.37
C GLY A 305 -10.53 -2.02 -5.65
N GLY A 306 -10.42 -3.33 -5.85
CA GLY A 306 -11.59 -4.20 -6.03
C GLY A 306 -12.56 -4.11 -4.85
N GLY A 307 -13.81 -4.39 -5.13
CA GLY A 307 -14.88 -4.40 -4.15
C GLY A 307 -16.12 -3.60 -4.57
N LEU A 308 -16.09 -2.38 -5.10
CA LEU A 308 -15.00 -1.43 -5.10
C LEU A 308 -14.73 -0.87 -3.72
N THR A 309 -13.48 -0.61 -3.41
CA THR A 309 -13.06 0.05 -2.16
C THR A 309 -12.12 1.21 -2.46
N TRP A 310 -12.15 2.26 -1.64
CA TRP A 310 -11.20 3.36 -1.75
C TRP A 310 -10.96 4.02 -0.41
N GLY A 311 -9.90 4.78 -0.34
CA GLY A 311 -9.62 5.61 0.82
C GLY A 311 -8.52 6.61 0.56
N SER A 312 -8.49 7.65 1.38
CA SER A 312 -7.43 8.64 1.39
C SER A 312 -7.01 8.99 2.81
N SER A 313 -5.75 9.35 2.98
CA SER A 313 -5.20 9.74 4.29
C SER A 313 -4.32 10.98 4.16
N ALA A 314 -4.46 11.91 5.11
CA ALA A 314 -3.57 13.04 5.30
C ALA A 314 -2.55 12.69 6.39
N VAL A 315 -1.26 12.73 6.05
CA VAL A 315 -0.16 12.35 6.92
C VAL A 315 0.91 13.44 6.91
N VAL A 316 1.42 13.81 8.08
CA VAL A 316 2.64 14.61 8.18
C VAL A 316 3.82 13.64 8.22
N TRP A 317 4.81 13.78 7.33
CA TRP A 317 5.88 12.79 7.28
C TRP A 317 6.78 12.83 8.53
N THR A 318 7.18 11.65 8.98
CA THR A 318 7.94 11.47 10.22
C THR A 318 9.43 11.78 10.09
N GLY A 319 9.99 11.73 8.87
CA GLY A 319 11.45 11.73 8.68
C GLY A 319 12.12 10.39 9.02
N ALA A 320 11.36 9.33 9.31
CA ALA A 320 11.94 8.02 9.60
C ALA A 320 12.78 7.52 8.42
N GLU A 321 13.99 7.05 8.73
CA GLU A 321 14.85 6.42 7.74
C GLU A 321 14.31 5.02 7.38
N PRO A 322 14.05 4.76 6.10
CA PRO A 322 13.53 3.48 5.69
C PRO A 322 14.59 2.38 5.77
N VAL A 323 14.16 1.18 6.11
CA VAL A 323 14.98 -0.02 5.99
C VAL A 323 14.44 -0.85 4.81
N HIS A 324 15.28 -1.05 3.81
CA HIS A 324 14.97 -1.87 2.65
C HIS A 324 15.60 -3.24 2.79
N ASP A 325 14.87 -4.27 2.40
CA ASP A 325 15.37 -5.63 2.36
C ASP A 325 14.97 -6.31 1.05
N VAL A 326 15.67 -7.37 0.71
CA VAL A 326 15.44 -8.16 -0.51
C VAL A 326 15.38 -9.63 -0.12
N ARG A 327 14.31 -10.30 -0.56
CA ARG A 327 14.15 -11.73 -0.34
C ARG A 327 14.37 -12.51 -1.64
N GLY A 328 15.30 -13.46 -1.58
CA GLY A 328 15.66 -14.34 -2.70
C GLY A 328 14.86 -15.62 -2.71
#